data_062e78234bbf27b09ff91252bb904b76
#
_entry.id   062e78234bbf27b09ff91252bb904b76
#
_cell.length_a   1.000
_cell.length_b   1.000
_cell.length_c   1.000
_cell.angle_alpha   90.00
_cell.angle_beta   90.00
_cell.angle_gamma   90.00
#
_symmetry.space_group_name_H-M   'P 1'
#
loop_
_entity.id
_entity.type
_entity.pdbx_description
1 polymer ?
#
loop_
_entity_poly.entity_id
_entity_poly.type
_entity_poly.pdbx_seq_one_letter_code
_entity_poly.pdbx_strand_id
1 'polypeptide(L)'
;TEKAPAAIGPYAQGVAAGKLIITSGQLPLDPATGAFPEGIKEQTRQSLTNVKAILEEGGADMKDVIKTTVFLSDMNNFGAMNEVYAEFFGEGGYPSRSAVEVARLPKDALVEIEVIAVAP
;
A
#
# COMPACT_ATOMS: atom_id res chain seq x y z
N THR A 1 11.98 7.13 -2.01
CA THR A 1 12.70 6.56 -0.87
C THR A 1 13.25 5.18 -1.20
N GLU A 2 14.37 4.82 -0.60
CA GLU A 2 14.96 3.47 -0.72
C GLU A 2 14.25 2.44 0.15
N LYS A 3 13.37 2.88 1.04
CA LYS A 3 12.60 2.01 1.95
C LYS A 3 11.34 1.45 1.31
N ALA A 4 11.07 1.79 0.06
CA ALA A 4 10.02 1.22 -0.76
C ALA A 4 10.60 0.79 -2.10
N PRO A 5 9.93 -0.09 -2.85
CA PRO A 5 10.43 -0.54 -4.15
C PRO A 5 10.68 0.61 -5.11
N ALA A 6 11.83 0.58 -5.81
CA ALA A 6 12.14 1.58 -6.82
C ALA A 6 11.12 1.54 -7.96
N ALA A 7 10.80 2.71 -8.51
CA ALA A 7 9.96 2.79 -9.69
C ALA A 7 10.74 2.24 -10.89
N ILE A 8 10.26 1.16 -11.47
CA ILE A 8 10.91 0.46 -12.59
C ILE A 8 10.29 0.78 -13.94
N GLY A 9 9.42 1.78 -14.00
CA GLY A 9 8.73 2.20 -15.22
C GLY A 9 8.51 3.71 -15.23
N PRO A 10 7.68 4.20 -16.15
CA PRO A 10 7.43 5.63 -16.28
C PRO A 10 6.44 6.15 -15.23
N TYR A 11 6.79 6.01 -13.93
CA TYR A 11 5.94 6.48 -12.82
C TYR A 11 6.81 6.84 -11.62
N ALA A 12 6.26 7.63 -10.70
CA ALA A 12 6.87 7.94 -9.41
C ALA A 12 6.32 7.01 -8.33
N GLN A 13 7.09 6.77 -7.27
CA GLN A 13 6.60 6.04 -6.09
C GLN A 13 5.41 6.75 -5.46
N GLY A 14 5.46 8.08 -5.41
CA GLY A 14 4.40 8.94 -4.93
C GLY A 14 4.62 10.37 -5.39
N VAL A 15 3.57 11.16 -5.28
CA VAL A 15 3.58 12.57 -5.70
C VAL A 15 2.96 13.41 -4.59
N ALA A 16 3.61 14.53 -4.26
CA ALA A 16 3.07 15.51 -3.32
C ALA A 16 2.62 16.77 -4.07
N ALA A 17 1.45 17.27 -3.73
CA ALA A 17 0.92 18.53 -4.24
C ALA A 17 0.35 19.31 -3.05
N GLY A 18 1.10 20.34 -2.58
CA GLY A 18 0.79 20.97 -1.32
C GLY A 18 0.89 19.94 -0.19
N LYS A 19 -0.19 19.79 0.58
CA LYS A 19 -0.26 18.78 1.64
C LYS A 19 -0.80 17.43 1.16
N LEU A 20 -1.28 17.36 -0.07
CA LEU A 20 -1.82 16.14 -0.64
C LEU A 20 -0.67 15.23 -1.08
N ILE A 21 -0.73 13.95 -0.68
CA ILE A 21 0.23 12.93 -1.09
C ILE A 21 -0.55 11.77 -1.70
N ILE A 22 -0.15 11.38 -2.90
CA ILE A 22 -0.77 10.25 -3.62
C ILE A 22 0.34 9.25 -3.91
N THR A 23 0.16 7.99 -3.49
CA THR A 23 1.13 6.95 -3.81
C THR A 23 0.71 6.19 -5.07
N SER A 24 1.69 5.67 -5.79
CA SER A 24 1.43 4.61 -6.75
C SER A 24 1.01 3.34 -6.02
N GLY A 25 0.38 2.42 -6.72
CA GLY A 25 0.03 1.12 -6.16
C GLY A 25 1.29 0.39 -5.70
N GLN A 26 1.28 -0.05 -4.44
CA GLN A 26 2.41 -0.76 -3.87
C GLN A 26 2.16 -2.25 -3.90
N LEU A 27 2.97 -2.94 -4.71
CA LEU A 27 3.08 -4.39 -4.70
C LEU A 27 3.79 -4.82 -3.41
N PRO A 28 3.63 -6.07 -2.99
CA PRO A 28 4.27 -6.57 -1.76
C PRO A 28 5.76 -6.89 -1.93
N LEU A 29 6.47 -6.05 -2.66
CA LEU A 29 7.89 -6.25 -2.94
C LEU A 29 8.72 -5.72 -1.76
N ASP A 30 9.55 -6.60 -1.19
CA ASP A 30 10.51 -6.18 -0.18
C ASP A 30 11.67 -5.46 -0.89
N PRO A 31 11.91 -4.18 -0.62
CA PRO A 31 12.96 -3.43 -1.31
C PRO A 31 14.37 -3.93 -0.99
N ALA A 32 14.56 -4.63 0.13
CA ALA A 32 15.85 -5.18 0.52
C ALA A 32 16.21 -6.46 -0.25
N THR A 33 15.21 -7.28 -0.61
CA THR A 33 15.45 -8.58 -1.25
C THR A 33 15.00 -8.64 -2.70
N GLY A 34 14.08 -7.76 -3.12
CA GLY A 34 13.47 -7.79 -4.45
C GLY A 34 12.46 -8.91 -4.61
N ALA A 35 12.00 -9.53 -3.53
CA ALA A 35 11.08 -10.65 -3.55
C ALA A 35 9.78 -10.33 -2.81
N PHE A 36 8.73 -11.11 -3.09
CA PHE A 36 7.47 -11.07 -2.35
C PHE A 36 7.53 -12.06 -1.18
N PRO A 37 7.04 -11.69 0.01
CA PRO A 37 6.81 -12.67 1.06
C PRO A 37 5.68 -13.62 0.67
N GLU A 38 5.57 -14.75 1.36
CA GLU A 38 4.54 -15.72 1.07
C GLU A 38 3.24 -15.43 1.83
N GLY A 39 2.12 -15.64 1.16
CA GLY A 39 0.80 -15.56 1.74
C GLY A 39 0.23 -14.16 1.81
N ILE A 40 -1.10 -14.10 1.89
CA ILE A 40 -1.83 -12.82 1.82
C ILE A 40 -1.50 -11.91 3.00
N LYS A 41 -1.35 -12.44 4.21
CA LYS A 41 -1.09 -11.60 5.38
C LYS A 41 0.27 -10.91 5.28
N GLU A 42 1.31 -11.64 4.94
CA GLU A 42 2.65 -11.05 4.84
C GLU A 42 2.78 -10.17 3.61
N GLN A 43 2.11 -10.49 2.51
CA GLN A 43 2.07 -9.61 1.34
C GLN A 43 1.34 -8.29 1.66
N THR A 44 0.22 -8.36 2.38
CA THR A 44 -0.50 -7.15 2.81
C THR A 44 0.39 -6.29 3.72
N ARG A 45 1.08 -6.91 4.65
CA ARG A 45 2.01 -6.22 5.56
C ARG A 45 3.11 -5.52 4.78
N GLN A 46 3.68 -6.18 3.79
CA GLN A 46 4.75 -5.60 2.98
C GLN A 46 4.25 -4.44 2.13
N SER A 47 3.10 -4.58 1.47
CA SER A 47 2.50 -3.50 0.68
C SER A 47 2.25 -2.26 1.54
N LEU A 48 1.67 -2.43 2.72
CA LEU A 48 1.40 -1.31 3.63
C LEU A 48 2.68 -0.72 4.24
N THR A 49 3.69 -1.55 4.48
CA THR A 49 5.01 -1.05 4.91
C THR A 49 5.63 -0.17 3.83
N ASN A 50 5.50 -0.55 2.57
CA ASN A 50 5.98 0.25 1.44
C ASN A 50 5.22 1.58 1.34
N VAL A 51 3.90 1.55 1.48
CA VAL A 51 3.07 2.77 1.53
C VAL A 51 3.52 3.69 2.64
N LYS A 52 3.71 3.15 3.84
CA LYS A 52 4.16 3.92 5.01
C LYS A 52 5.50 4.62 4.75
N ALA A 53 6.44 3.91 4.14
CA ALA A 53 7.75 4.48 3.82
C ALA A 53 7.64 5.67 2.86
N ILE A 54 6.77 5.57 1.85
CA ILE A 54 6.56 6.66 0.89
C ILE A 54 5.92 7.86 1.59
N LEU A 55 4.91 7.63 2.44
CA LEU A 55 4.26 8.71 3.18
C LEU A 55 5.23 9.42 4.12
N GLU A 56 6.08 8.67 4.83
CA GLU A 56 7.07 9.25 5.72
C GLU A 56 8.08 10.11 4.97
N GLU A 57 8.50 9.71 3.79
CA GLU A 57 9.36 10.52 2.93
C GLU A 57 8.69 11.85 2.55
N GLY A 58 7.37 11.84 2.39
CA GLY A 58 6.58 13.04 2.08
C GLY A 58 6.16 13.86 3.30
N GLY A 59 6.54 13.46 4.50
CA GLY A 59 6.19 14.17 5.72
C GLY A 59 4.84 13.80 6.33
N ALA A 60 4.30 12.63 5.98
CA ALA A 60 3.03 12.13 6.51
C ALA A 60 3.21 10.76 7.15
N ASP A 61 2.14 10.23 7.71
CA ASP A 61 2.11 8.89 8.30
C ASP A 61 0.78 8.22 7.98
N MET A 62 0.63 6.97 8.37
CA MET A 62 -0.58 6.18 8.10
C MET A 62 -1.85 6.84 8.66
N LYS A 63 -1.77 7.53 9.78
CA LYS A 63 -2.91 8.26 10.36
C LYS A 63 -3.41 9.41 9.48
N ASP A 64 -2.60 9.86 8.53
CA ASP A 64 -2.93 10.95 7.62
C ASP A 64 -3.61 10.46 6.34
N VAL A 65 -3.74 9.15 6.16
CA VAL A 65 -4.39 8.55 5.00
C VAL A 65 -5.90 8.81 5.06
N ILE A 66 -6.45 9.32 3.96
CA ILE A 66 -7.89 9.59 3.86
C ILE A 66 -8.61 8.61 2.93
N LYS A 67 -7.88 7.97 2.01
CA LYS A 67 -8.46 7.03 1.05
C LYS A 67 -7.45 5.94 0.72
N THR A 68 -7.93 4.69 0.68
CA THR A 68 -7.16 3.57 0.15
C THR A 68 -7.93 2.88 -0.96
N THR A 69 -7.19 2.25 -1.89
CA THR A 69 -7.72 1.29 -2.85
C THR A 69 -6.91 0.02 -2.73
N VAL A 70 -7.60 -1.09 -2.49
CA VAL A 70 -6.99 -2.41 -2.34
C VAL A 70 -7.40 -3.27 -3.52
N PHE A 71 -6.41 -3.78 -4.25
CA PHE A 71 -6.60 -4.70 -5.35
C PHE A 71 -6.20 -6.10 -4.90
N LEU A 72 -7.08 -7.08 -5.04
CA LEU A 72 -6.84 -8.47 -4.68
C LEU A 72 -6.90 -9.37 -5.91
N SER A 73 -6.03 -10.34 -6.00
CA SER A 73 -6.10 -11.34 -7.05
C SER A 73 -7.18 -12.40 -6.75
N ASP A 74 -7.60 -12.50 -5.49
CA ASP A 74 -8.63 -13.45 -5.05
C ASP A 74 -9.40 -12.86 -3.86
N MET A 75 -10.68 -12.61 -4.04
CA MET A 75 -11.52 -12.02 -2.97
C MET A 75 -11.68 -12.96 -1.76
N ASN A 76 -11.37 -14.23 -1.88
CA ASN A 76 -11.34 -15.14 -0.73
C ASN A 76 -10.28 -14.72 0.31
N ASN A 77 -9.30 -13.91 -0.11
CA ASN A 77 -8.27 -13.37 0.78
C ASN A 77 -8.70 -12.11 1.53
N PHE A 78 -9.93 -11.64 1.32
CA PHE A 78 -10.41 -10.37 1.88
C PHE A 78 -10.32 -10.33 3.41
N GLY A 79 -10.79 -11.37 4.09
CA GLY A 79 -10.76 -11.43 5.55
C GLY A 79 -9.35 -11.39 6.14
N ALA A 80 -8.44 -12.18 5.58
CA ALA A 80 -7.05 -12.22 6.02
C ALA A 80 -6.33 -10.89 5.74
N MET A 81 -6.59 -10.29 4.59
CA MET A 81 -6.08 -8.95 4.27
C MET A 81 -6.56 -7.92 5.29
N ASN A 82 -7.86 -7.95 5.63
CA ASN A 82 -8.45 -7.00 6.58
C ASN A 82 -7.80 -7.09 7.97
N GLU A 83 -7.42 -8.26 8.43
CA GLU A 83 -6.77 -8.42 9.73
C GLU A 83 -5.46 -7.63 9.81
N VAL A 84 -4.64 -7.70 8.76
CA VAL A 84 -3.37 -6.96 8.70
C VAL A 84 -3.61 -5.48 8.43
N TYR A 85 -4.55 -5.16 7.55
CA TYR A 85 -4.94 -3.79 7.25
C TYR A 85 -5.32 -3.02 8.54
N ALA A 86 -6.10 -3.66 9.42
CA ALA A 86 -6.51 -3.06 10.68
C ALA A 86 -5.33 -2.70 11.59
N GLU A 87 -4.25 -3.45 11.53
CA GLU A 87 -3.04 -3.14 12.32
C GLU A 87 -2.41 -1.80 11.93
N PHE A 88 -2.54 -1.40 10.66
CA PHE A 88 -1.92 -0.17 10.15
C PHE A 88 -2.79 1.07 10.30
N PHE A 89 -4.11 0.92 10.34
CA PHE A 89 -5.06 2.03 10.29
C PHE A 89 -5.93 2.18 11.55
N GLY A 90 -5.69 1.41 12.60
CA GLY A 90 -6.52 1.42 13.80
C GLY A 90 -6.46 2.72 14.59
N GLU A 91 -5.34 3.45 14.54
CA GLU A 91 -5.15 4.71 15.25
C GLU A 91 -5.70 5.88 14.43
N GLY A 92 -6.56 6.69 15.04
CA GLY A 92 -7.12 7.86 14.38
C GLY A 92 -8.34 7.59 13.49
N GLY A 93 -8.80 6.34 13.43
CA GLY A 93 -9.91 5.91 12.60
C GLY A 93 -9.46 5.37 11.25
N TYR A 94 -10.41 4.74 10.54
CA TYR A 94 -10.12 4.14 9.25
C TYR A 94 -10.34 5.15 8.12
N PRO A 95 -9.50 5.10 7.06
CA PRO A 95 -9.76 5.86 5.84
C PRO A 95 -10.94 5.29 5.06
N SER A 96 -11.47 6.08 4.12
CA SER A 96 -12.38 5.54 3.12
C SER A 96 -11.65 4.50 2.27
N ARG A 97 -12.35 3.47 1.80
CA ARG A 97 -11.72 2.39 1.06
C ARG A 97 -12.61 1.83 -0.02
N SER A 98 -11.98 1.44 -1.14
CA SER A 98 -12.54 0.50 -2.09
C SER A 98 -11.64 -0.72 -2.12
N ALA A 99 -12.23 -1.92 -2.16
CA ALA A 99 -11.48 -3.16 -2.27
C ALA A 99 -12.15 -4.01 -3.35
N VAL A 100 -11.37 -4.44 -4.34
CA VAL A 100 -11.88 -5.15 -5.50
C VAL A 100 -10.98 -6.33 -5.86
N GLU A 101 -11.59 -7.35 -6.46
CA GLU A 101 -10.84 -8.41 -7.11
C GLU A 101 -10.51 -7.98 -8.53
N VAL A 102 -9.28 -8.20 -8.96
CA VAL A 102 -8.83 -7.92 -10.32
C VAL A 102 -8.46 -9.21 -11.03
N ALA A 103 -8.43 -9.16 -12.37
CA ALA A 103 -8.11 -10.35 -13.15
C ALA A 103 -6.71 -10.88 -12.87
N ARG A 104 -5.74 -9.98 -12.66
CA ARG A 104 -4.35 -10.35 -12.36
C ARG A 104 -3.60 -9.12 -11.86
N LEU A 105 -2.62 -9.35 -10.99
CA LEU A 105 -1.68 -8.32 -10.54
C LEU A 105 -0.28 -8.58 -11.10
N PRO A 106 0.55 -7.53 -11.25
CA PRO A 106 1.92 -7.73 -11.71
C PRO A 106 2.68 -8.74 -10.84
N LYS A 107 3.49 -9.58 -11.49
CA LYS A 107 4.28 -10.63 -10.85
C LYS A 107 3.44 -11.61 -10.02
N ASP A 108 2.15 -11.73 -10.36
CA ASP A 108 1.20 -12.59 -9.66
C ASP A 108 1.08 -12.29 -8.16
N ALA A 109 1.19 -11.01 -7.79
CA ALA A 109 0.96 -10.58 -6.42
C ALA A 109 -0.47 -10.92 -5.98
N LEU A 110 -0.64 -11.17 -4.69
CA LEU A 110 -1.95 -11.41 -4.10
C LEU A 110 -2.68 -10.11 -3.75
N VAL A 111 -1.94 -9.01 -3.60
CA VAL A 111 -2.48 -7.72 -3.19
C VAL A 111 -1.63 -6.59 -3.76
N GLU A 112 -2.28 -5.45 -4.00
CA GLU A 112 -1.64 -4.17 -4.33
C GLU A 112 -2.47 -3.08 -3.67
N ILE A 113 -1.81 -2.10 -3.06
CA ILE A 113 -2.51 -1.05 -2.30
C ILE A 113 -1.95 0.32 -2.68
N GLU A 114 -2.86 1.26 -2.96
CA GLU A 114 -2.54 2.67 -3.15
C GLU A 114 -3.29 3.51 -2.15
N VAL A 115 -2.76 4.69 -1.81
CA VAL A 115 -3.39 5.58 -0.85
C VAL A 115 -3.33 7.04 -1.28
N ILE A 116 -4.24 7.82 -0.69
CA ILE A 116 -4.24 9.27 -0.72
C ILE A 116 -4.15 9.75 0.72
N ALA A 117 -3.21 10.63 1.02
CA ALA A 117 -3.00 11.18 2.36
C ALA A 117 -2.94 12.71 2.30
N VAL A 118 -3.22 13.34 3.44
CA VAL A 118 -3.05 14.78 3.61
C VAL A 118 -2.09 14.99 4.77
N ALA A 119 -0.90 15.51 4.47
CA ALA A 119 0.13 15.78 5.48
C ALA A 119 -0.35 16.84 6.48
N PRO A 120 0.09 16.78 7.75
CA PRO A 120 -0.29 17.76 8.78
C PRO A 120 0.24 19.18 8.50
#